data_fcde81b4e78a177182168a22ffe197b0
#
_entry.id   fcde81b4e78a177182168a22ffe197b0
#
_cell.length_a   1.000
_cell.length_b   1.000
_cell.length_c   1.000
_cell.angle_alpha   90.00
_cell.angle_beta   90.00
_cell.angle_gamma   90.00
#
_symmetry.space_group_name_H-M   'P 1'
#
loop_
_entity.id
_entity.type
_entity.pdbx_description
1 polymer ?
#
loop_
_entity_poly.entity_id
_entity_poly.type
_entity_poly.pdbx_seq_one_letter_code
_entity_poly.pdbx_strand_id
1 'polypeptide(L)'
;IFNTASGSWLTDQDGNRYLDFFAGAGALNYGHNHPVLKDRLIDYLVRDGVTHGLDMYTQAKGEFLETFNARILKPRGMDYRVQFPGPTGTNAVEAALKLARKVTGREAVVNFTNAFHGMTLGSLSVSGNAMKRAGAGVPLVHSTPMPFDNYFDGAMEDFSWFERTLDDSGSGLNRPAAVIVETVQGEGGVNVARPEWL
;
A
#
# COMPACT_ATOMS: atom_id res chain seq x y z
N ILE A 1 -19.04 7.87 -20.85
CA ILE A 1 -19.12 6.87 -19.77
C ILE A 1 -18.57 5.56 -20.32
N PHE A 2 -17.58 4.97 -19.65
CA PHE A 2 -17.01 3.69 -20.06
C PHE A 2 -17.99 2.54 -19.80
N ASN A 3 -18.08 1.62 -20.72
CA ASN A 3 -18.99 0.49 -20.68
C ASN A 3 -18.27 -0.86 -20.65
N THR A 4 -17.24 -1.04 -21.47
CA THR A 4 -16.46 -2.29 -21.54
C THR A 4 -14.97 -2.02 -21.53
N ALA A 5 -14.20 -3.04 -21.14
CA ALA A 5 -12.75 -2.97 -21.12
C ALA A 5 -12.12 -4.32 -21.49
N SER A 6 -11.01 -4.32 -22.22
CA SER A 6 -10.26 -5.53 -22.55
C SER A 6 -8.78 -5.21 -22.80
N GLY A 7 -7.89 -5.93 -22.19
CA GLY A 7 -6.45 -5.64 -22.25
C GLY A 7 -6.17 -4.22 -21.78
N SER A 8 -5.56 -3.41 -22.63
CA SER A 8 -5.25 -2.00 -22.36
C SER A 8 -6.30 -1.03 -22.92
N TRP A 9 -7.47 -1.49 -23.30
CA TRP A 9 -8.48 -0.67 -23.95
C TRP A 9 -9.75 -0.54 -23.11
N LEU A 10 -10.24 0.70 -23.03
CA LEU A 10 -11.58 1.06 -22.55
C LEU A 10 -12.47 1.42 -23.73
N THR A 11 -13.73 1.05 -23.66
CA THR A 11 -14.73 1.45 -24.66
C THR A 11 -15.89 2.14 -23.96
N ASP A 12 -16.29 3.32 -24.45
CA ASP A 12 -17.42 4.03 -23.89
C ASP A 12 -18.77 3.51 -24.45
N GLN A 13 -19.86 4.09 -23.93
CA GLN A 13 -21.22 3.73 -24.36
C GLN A 13 -21.51 4.05 -25.82
N ASP A 14 -20.75 4.97 -26.44
CA ASP A 14 -20.88 5.38 -27.84
C ASP A 14 -19.98 4.58 -28.79
N GLY A 15 -19.22 3.61 -28.24
CA GLY A 15 -18.33 2.73 -29.00
C GLY A 15 -16.93 3.30 -29.23
N ASN A 16 -16.60 4.48 -28.70
CA ASN A 16 -15.25 5.03 -28.84
C ASN A 16 -14.26 4.26 -27.98
N ARG A 17 -13.06 4.03 -28.49
CA ARG A 17 -12.00 3.30 -27.81
C ARG A 17 -10.91 4.23 -27.31
N TYR A 18 -10.46 3.97 -26.09
CA TYR A 18 -9.43 4.75 -25.39
C TYR A 18 -8.33 3.81 -24.88
N LEU A 19 -7.08 4.17 -25.08
CA LEU A 19 -5.97 3.45 -24.46
C LEU A 19 -5.88 3.84 -22.98
N ASP A 20 -5.94 2.84 -22.09
CA ASP A 20 -5.92 3.05 -20.66
C ASP A 20 -4.48 3.17 -20.14
N PHE A 21 -3.98 4.39 -19.96
CA PHE A 21 -2.72 4.67 -19.27
C PHE A 21 -2.86 4.80 -17.75
N PHE A 22 -4.08 4.85 -17.24
CA PHE A 22 -4.31 4.90 -15.81
C PHE A 22 -4.13 3.52 -15.15
N ALA A 23 -4.56 2.46 -15.82
CA ALA A 23 -4.37 1.05 -15.43
C ALA A 23 -4.75 0.76 -13.96
N GLY A 24 -5.84 1.39 -13.47
CA GLY A 24 -6.27 1.27 -12.08
C GLY A 24 -5.21 1.72 -11.06
N ALA A 25 -4.44 2.76 -11.37
CA ALA A 25 -3.31 3.23 -10.55
C ALA A 25 -2.28 2.13 -10.24
N GLY A 26 -1.99 1.28 -11.24
CA GLY A 26 -1.04 0.17 -11.13
C GLY A 26 -1.64 -1.17 -10.66
N ALA A 27 -2.96 -1.23 -10.41
CA ALA A 27 -3.62 -2.47 -9.99
C ALA A 27 -3.91 -3.44 -11.14
N LEU A 28 -3.94 -2.96 -12.38
CA LEU A 28 -4.31 -3.75 -13.58
C LEU A 28 -3.09 -4.20 -14.40
N ASN A 29 -2.08 -4.76 -13.75
CA ASN A 29 -0.83 -5.18 -14.41
C ASN A 29 -1.01 -6.24 -15.51
N TYR A 30 -2.10 -6.99 -15.47
CA TYR A 30 -2.45 -7.98 -16.51
C TYR A 30 -3.49 -7.45 -17.52
N GLY A 31 -3.87 -6.18 -17.40
CA GLY A 31 -4.91 -5.57 -18.21
C GLY A 31 -6.33 -5.92 -17.76
N HIS A 32 -7.29 -5.27 -18.39
CA HIS A 32 -8.72 -5.50 -18.13
C HIS A 32 -9.16 -6.87 -18.66
N ASN A 33 -9.93 -7.59 -17.85
CA ASN A 33 -10.56 -8.85 -18.25
C ASN A 33 -9.59 -9.86 -18.92
N HIS A 34 -8.41 -10.04 -18.31
CA HIS A 34 -7.44 -11.00 -18.82
C HIS A 34 -8.08 -12.39 -19.00
N PRO A 35 -8.02 -13.00 -20.21
CA PRO A 35 -8.84 -14.19 -20.51
C PRO A 35 -8.68 -15.32 -19.50
N VAL A 36 -7.45 -15.70 -19.21
CA VAL A 36 -7.17 -16.81 -18.27
C VAL A 36 -7.70 -16.53 -16.86
N LEU A 37 -7.55 -15.29 -16.37
CA LEU A 37 -8.05 -14.91 -15.03
C LEU A 37 -9.58 -14.89 -15.01
N LYS A 38 -10.19 -14.34 -16.06
CA LYS A 38 -11.64 -14.28 -16.21
C LYS A 38 -12.26 -15.68 -16.26
N ASP A 39 -11.70 -16.57 -17.11
CA ASP A 39 -12.21 -17.94 -17.24
C ASP A 39 -12.12 -18.70 -15.93
N ARG A 40 -11.01 -18.58 -15.19
CA ARG A 40 -10.87 -19.19 -13.86
C ARG A 40 -11.88 -18.67 -12.86
N LEU A 41 -12.19 -17.37 -12.88
CA LEU A 41 -13.20 -16.79 -12.00
C LEU A 41 -14.62 -17.32 -12.36
N ILE A 42 -14.96 -17.37 -13.66
CA ILE A 42 -16.22 -17.91 -14.13
C ILE A 42 -16.37 -19.38 -13.73
N ASP A 43 -15.36 -20.20 -13.97
CA ASP A 43 -15.35 -21.61 -13.57
C ASP A 43 -15.56 -21.80 -12.06
N TYR A 44 -14.95 -20.93 -11.25
CA TYR A 44 -15.11 -20.98 -9.80
C TYR A 44 -16.55 -20.66 -9.37
N LEU A 45 -17.17 -19.65 -10.00
CA LEU A 45 -18.56 -19.28 -9.73
C LEU A 45 -19.56 -20.34 -10.20
N VAL A 46 -19.36 -20.92 -11.39
CA VAL A 46 -20.23 -21.95 -11.98
C VAL A 46 -20.27 -23.22 -11.13
N ARG A 47 -19.19 -23.57 -10.45
CA ARG A 47 -19.14 -24.73 -9.54
C ARG A 47 -19.53 -24.40 -8.10
N ASP A 48 -20.22 -23.30 -7.85
CA ASP A 48 -20.65 -22.85 -6.53
C ASP A 48 -19.50 -22.68 -5.52
N GLY A 49 -18.36 -22.17 -5.99
CA GLY A 49 -17.20 -21.90 -5.14
C GLY A 49 -17.55 -20.91 -4.01
N VAL A 50 -16.93 -21.09 -2.83
CA VAL A 50 -17.19 -20.23 -1.67
C VAL A 50 -16.69 -18.81 -1.93
N THR A 51 -17.61 -17.87 -2.16
CA THR A 51 -17.28 -16.48 -2.49
C THR A 51 -17.11 -15.58 -1.27
N HIS A 52 -17.62 -15.98 -0.12
CA HIS A 52 -17.51 -15.25 1.14
C HIS A 52 -17.20 -16.21 2.29
N GLY A 53 -15.92 -16.36 2.59
CA GLY A 53 -15.46 -17.29 3.64
C GLY A 53 -15.32 -16.66 5.02
N LEU A 54 -15.28 -15.31 5.15
CA LEU A 54 -14.97 -14.57 6.38
C LEU A 54 -13.71 -15.20 7.05
N ASP A 55 -13.85 -15.69 8.28
CA ASP A 55 -12.76 -16.33 9.02
C ASP A 55 -12.58 -17.82 8.68
N MET A 56 -13.47 -18.39 7.88
CA MET A 56 -13.40 -19.79 7.49
C MET A 56 -12.23 -20.06 6.54
N TYR A 57 -11.64 -21.24 6.68
CA TYR A 57 -10.65 -21.75 5.75
C TYR A 57 -11.36 -22.35 4.53
N THR A 58 -11.07 -21.85 3.34
CA THR A 58 -11.59 -22.38 2.08
C THR A 58 -10.49 -23.03 1.26
N GLN A 59 -10.82 -23.97 0.37
CA GLN A 59 -9.85 -24.59 -0.52
C GLN A 59 -9.08 -23.54 -1.33
N ALA A 60 -9.78 -22.57 -1.93
CA ALA A 60 -9.17 -21.51 -2.72
C ALA A 60 -8.18 -20.65 -1.91
N LYS A 61 -8.53 -20.32 -0.65
CA LYS A 61 -7.61 -19.62 0.27
C LYS A 61 -6.39 -20.47 0.59
N GLY A 62 -6.56 -21.76 0.81
CA GLY A 62 -5.47 -22.71 1.05
C GLY A 62 -4.50 -22.77 -0.13
N GLU A 63 -5.00 -23.02 -1.32
CA GLU A 63 -4.22 -23.07 -2.56
C GLU A 63 -3.43 -21.77 -2.80
N PHE A 64 -4.07 -20.62 -2.55
CA PHE A 64 -3.40 -19.32 -2.62
C PHE A 64 -2.24 -19.22 -1.61
N LEU A 65 -2.50 -19.52 -0.33
CA LEU A 65 -1.51 -19.42 0.74
C LEU A 65 -0.32 -20.35 0.50
N GLU A 66 -0.58 -21.59 0.10
CA GLU A 66 0.46 -22.56 -0.25
C GLU A 66 1.32 -22.09 -1.43
N THR A 67 0.66 -21.61 -2.49
CA THR A 67 1.35 -21.09 -3.67
C THR A 67 2.17 -19.84 -3.33
N PHE A 68 1.59 -18.90 -2.59
CA PHE A 68 2.27 -17.68 -2.17
C PHE A 68 3.50 -18.00 -1.29
N ASN A 69 3.33 -18.90 -0.32
CA ASN A 69 4.43 -19.36 0.51
C ASN A 69 5.53 -20.01 -0.32
N ALA A 70 5.19 -20.95 -1.19
CA ALA A 70 6.16 -21.69 -2.00
C ALA A 70 6.91 -20.82 -3.01
N ARG A 71 6.23 -19.82 -3.61
CA ARG A 71 6.79 -19.00 -4.70
C ARG A 71 7.39 -17.68 -4.23
N ILE A 72 6.88 -17.12 -3.15
CA ILE A 72 7.25 -15.76 -2.70
C ILE A 72 8.03 -15.80 -1.38
N LEU A 73 7.46 -16.38 -0.32
CA LEU A 73 8.03 -16.27 1.02
C LEU A 73 9.23 -17.21 1.19
N LYS A 74 9.04 -18.49 0.96
CA LYS A 74 10.08 -19.51 1.18
C LYS A 74 11.38 -19.26 0.41
N PRO A 75 11.39 -18.91 -0.89
CA PRO A 75 12.63 -18.60 -1.61
C PRO A 75 13.39 -17.38 -1.07
N ARG A 76 12.74 -16.52 -0.31
CA ARG A 76 13.31 -15.31 0.32
C ARG A 76 13.65 -15.51 1.79
N GLY A 77 13.49 -16.72 2.33
CA GLY A 77 13.71 -17.01 3.75
C GLY A 77 12.73 -16.28 4.70
N MET A 78 11.55 -15.88 4.21
CA MET A 78 10.57 -15.14 4.97
C MET A 78 9.59 -16.09 5.68
N ASP A 79 9.66 -16.17 7.02
CA ASP A 79 8.68 -16.90 7.85
C ASP A 79 7.55 -15.95 8.27
N TYR A 80 6.75 -15.52 7.30
CA TYR A 80 5.66 -14.57 7.52
C TYR A 80 4.29 -15.24 7.45
N ARG A 81 3.31 -14.57 8.06
CA ARG A 81 1.89 -14.92 7.94
C ARG A 81 1.19 -13.89 7.07
N VAL A 82 0.37 -14.36 6.14
CA VAL A 82 -0.45 -13.49 5.28
C VAL A 82 -1.71 -13.08 6.03
N GLN A 83 -1.99 -11.80 6.05
CA GLN A 83 -3.22 -11.24 6.61
C GLN A 83 -4.06 -10.63 5.48
N PHE A 84 -5.36 -10.85 5.51
CA PHE A 84 -6.33 -10.31 4.56
C PHE A 84 -7.17 -9.21 5.24
N PRO A 85 -6.70 -7.97 5.30
CA PRO A 85 -7.36 -6.90 6.08
C PRO A 85 -8.53 -6.23 5.37
N GLY A 86 -8.79 -6.60 4.13
CA GLY A 86 -9.84 -6.04 3.29
C GLY A 86 -9.38 -5.76 1.86
N PRO A 87 -10.27 -5.22 0.98
CA PRO A 87 -10.07 -5.24 -0.46
C PRO A 87 -9.21 -4.11 -1.01
N THR A 88 -8.69 -3.19 -0.18
CA THR A 88 -7.92 -2.02 -0.64
C THR A 88 -6.56 -1.90 0.04
N GLY A 89 -5.63 -1.18 -0.61
CA GLY A 89 -4.32 -0.90 -0.02
C GLY A 89 -4.40 -0.13 1.30
N THR A 90 -5.37 0.77 1.44
CA THR A 90 -5.56 1.51 2.70
C THR A 90 -5.92 0.58 3.87
N ASN A 91 -6.68 -0.51 3.64
CA ASN A 91 -6.96 -1.52 4.66
C ASN A 91 -5.67 -2.22 5.13
N ALA A 92 -4.76 -2.51 4.21
CA ALA A 92 -3.46 -3.10 4.55
C ALA A 92 -2.60 -2.14 5.37
N VAL A 93 -2.57 -0.85 5.01
CA VAL A 93 -1.87 0.19 5.77
C VAL A 93 -2.44 0.32 7.19
N GLU A 94 -3.77 0.42 7.34
CA GLU A 94 -4.43 0.49 8.65
C GLU A 94 -4.09 -0.72 9.54
N ALA A 95 -4.11 -1.92 8.95
CA ALA A 95 -3.75 -3.15 9.66
C ALA A 95 -2.27 -3.14 10.09
N ALA A 96 -1.37 -2.68 9.22
CA ALA A 96 0.06 -2.57 9.52
C ALA A 96 0.32 -1.56 10.65
N LEU A 97 -0.28 -0.37 10.60
CA LEU A 97 -0.18 0.65 11.64
C LEU A 97 -0.68 0.12 12.99
N LYS A 98 -1.85 -0.54 12.99
CA LYS A 98 -2.42 -1.15 14.20
C LYS A 98 -1.51 -2.24 14.75
N LEU A 99 -0.97 -3.11 13.90
CA LEU A 99 -0.07 -4.19 14.29
C LEU A 99 1.22 -3.63 14.90
N ALA A 100 1.85 -2.66 14.24
CA ALA A 100 3.08 -2.03 14.71
C ALA A 100 2.89 -1.42 16.11
N ARG A 101 1.82 -0.66 16.32
CA ARG A 101 1.48 -0.07 17.62
C ARG A 101 1.23 -1.13 18.70
N LYS A 102 0.49 -2.20 18.35
CA LYS A 102 0.20 -3.30 19.29
C LYS A 102 1.45 -4.04 19.73
N VAL A 103 2.36 -4.33 18.81
CA VAL A 103 3.57 -5.12 19.10
C VAL A 103 4.60 -4.30 19.88
N THR A 104 4.76 -3.02 19.55
CA THR A 104 5.79 -2.16 20.14
C THR A 104 5.32 -1.44 21.42
N GLY A 105 4.01 -1.28 21.62
CA GLY A 105 3.45 -0.41 22.65
C GLY A 105 3.68 1.08 22.39
N ARG A 106 4.09 1.46 21.16
CA ARG A 106 4.39 2.83 20.75
C ARG A 106 3.30 3.35 19.82
N GLU A 107 3.19 4.68 19.68
CA GLU A 107 2.09 5.29 18.93
C GLU A 107 2.53 5.93 17.61
N ALA A 108 3.65 6.66 17.62
CA ALA A 108 4.11 7.43 16.48
C ALA A 108 4.62 6.53 15.35
N VAL A 109 4.38 6.96 14.11
CA VAL A 109 4.91 6.33 12.90
C VAL A 109 5.62 7.39 12.07
N VAL A 110 6.84 7.08 11.62
CA VAL A 110 7.57 7.93 10.69
C VAL A 110 7.03 7.69 9.29
N ASN A 111 6.77 8.77 8.58
CA ASN A 111 6.37 8.79 7.17
C ASN A 111 7.21 9.83 6.41
N PHE A 112 7.05 9.91 5.10
CA PHE A 112 7.88 10.79 4.28
C PHE A 112 7.06 11.84 3.53
N THR A 113 7.72 12.96 3.17
CA THR A 113 7.13 13.99 2.30
C THR A 113 6.65 13.36 1.00
N ASN A 114 5.57 13.90 0.42
CA ASN A 114 4.90 13.42 -0.80
C ASN A 114 4.32 11.99 -0.72
N ALA A 115 4.38 11.33 0.44
CA ALA A 115 3.84 9.97 0.59
C ALA A 115 2.32 9.91 0.38
N PHE A 116 1.87 8.79 -0.20
CA PHE A 116 0.46 8.45 -0.30
C PHE A 116 0.21 7.00 0.11
N HIS A 117 -0.47 6.82 1.22
CA HIS A 117 -0.73 5.50 1.81
C HIS A 117 -2.22 5.14 1.88
N GLY A 118 -3.10 5.99 1.35
CA GLY A 118 -4.55 5.78 1.31
C GLY A 118 -5.35 6.94 1.90
N MET A 119 -6.68 6.80 1.89
CA MET A 119 -7.63 7.86 2.22
C MET A 119 -8.41 7.64 3.52
N THR A 120 -8.23 6.53 4.22
CA THR A 120 -8.77 6.35 5.58
C THR A 120 -7.95 7.17 6.58
N LEU A 121 -8.49 7.44 7.76
CA LEU A 121 -7.91 8.41 8.70
C LEU A 121 -6.49 8.04 9.15
N GLY A 122 -6.22 6.78 9.46
CA GLY A 122 -4.87 6.32 9.80
C GLY A 122 -3.90 6.43 8.63
N SER A 123 -4.32 6.03 7.43
CA SER A 123 -3.52 6.19 6.20
C SER A 123 -3.27 7.65 5.86
N LEU A 124 -4.27 8.54 6.05
CA LEU A 124 -4.10 10.00 5.88
C LEU A 124 -3.11 10.59 6.88
N SER A 125 -3.05 10.06 8.11
CA SER A 125 -2.10 10.57 9.11
C SER A 125 -0.65 10.40 8.66
N VAL A 126 -0.36 9.35 7.90
CA VAL A 126 0.98 9.04 7.37
C VAL A 126 1.17 9.41 5.89
N SER A 127 0.20 10.10 5.29
CA SER A 127 0.29 10.65 3.92
C SER A 127 0.70 12.12 3.93
N GLY A 128 1.41 12.57 2.89
CA GLY A 128 1.99 13.92 2.83
C GLY A 128 1.12 14.97 2.12
N ASN A 129 0.15 14.58 1.29
CA ASN A 129 -0.60 15.50 0.43
C ASN A 129 -1.59 16.36 1.22
N ALA A 130 -1.37 17.67 1.27
CA ALA A 130 -2.16 18.63 2.04
C ALA A 130 -3.64 18.67 1.61
N MET A 131 -3.93 18.62 0.30
CA MET A 131 -5.30 18.65 -0.22
C MET A 131 -6.10 17.42 0.24
N LYS A 132 -5.49 16.22 0.18
CA LYS A 132 -6.13 14.99 0.63
C LYS A 132 -6.32 14.97 2.15
N ARG A 133 -5.36 15.49 2.91
CA ARG A 133 -5.40 15.58 4.38
C ARG A 133 -6.45 16.58 4.88
N ALA A 134 -6.67 17.68 4.18
CA ALA A 134 -7.59 18.74 4.59
C ALA A 134 -9.05 18.26 4.79
N GLY A 135 -9.46 17.21 4.08
CA GLY A 135 -10.80 16.62 4.19
C GLY A 135 -11.00 15.65 5.36
N ALA A 136 -10.01 15.42 6.21
CA ALA A 136 -10.10 14.43 7.29
C ALA A 136 -11.19 14.73 8.33
N GLY A 137 -11.45 16.01 8.62
CA GLY A 137 -12.47 16.46 9.59
C GLY A 137 -12.11 16.16 11.06
N VAL A 138 -10.98 15.52 11.30
CA VAL A 138 -10.44 15.19 12.62
C VAL A 138 -8.93 15.40 12.64
N PRO A 139 -8.30 15.55 13.82
CA PRO A 139 -6.85 15.66 13.92
C PRO A 139 -6.17 14.40 13.36
N LEU A 140 -5.16 14.60 12.50
CA LEU A 140 -4.28 13.55 11.99
C LEU A 140 -3.00 13.57 12.85
N VAL A 141 -2.93 12.64 13.79
CA VAL A 141 -1.91 12.60 14.84
C VAL A 141 -1.07 11.32 14.77
N HIS A 142 -0.06 11.23 15.66
CA HIS A 142 0.83 10.06 15.78
C HIS A 142 1.62 9.76 14.51
N SER A 143 1.99 10.81 13.75
CA SER A 143 2.89 10.71 12.60
C SER A 143 4.01 11.74 12.69
N THR A 144 5.19 11.36 12.24
CA THR A 144 6.38 12.21 12.18
C THR A 144 6.85 12.23 10.73
N PRO A 145 6.57 13.30 9.97
CA PRO A 145 6.99 13.40 8.58
C PRO A 145 8.49 13.69 8.50
N MET A 146 9.17 12.98 7.60
CA MET A 146 10.58 13.18 7.26
C MET A 146 10.74 13.48 5.77
N PRO A 147 11.84 14.14 5.37
CA PRO A 147 12.13 14.33 3.96
C PRO A 147 12.29 12.97 3.25
N PHE A 148 11.65 12.82 2.09
CA PHE A 148 11.92 11.70 1.19
C PHE A 148 13.23 11.95 0.44
N ASP A 149 13.80 10.89 -0.12
CA ASP A 149 15.02 10.99 -0.91
C ASP A 149 14.95 12.12 -1.94
N ASN A 150 16.01 12.92 -2.02
CA ASN A 150 16.14 14.05 -2.93
C ASN A 150 15.14 15.21 -2.71
N TYR A 151 14.46 15.28 -1.55
CA TYR A 151 13.50 16.34 -1.25
C TYR A 151 14.14 17.75 -1.21
N PHE A 152 15.42 17.84 -0.84
CA PHE A 152 16.20 19.09 -0.79
C PHE A 152 17.16 19.22 -1.98
N ASP A 153 16.68 19.02 -3.21
CA ASP A 153 17.43 19.29 -4.46
C ASP A 153 18.80 18.60 -4.54
N GLY A 154 18.88 17.34 -4.18
CA GLY A 154 20.09 16.52 -4.29
C GLY A 154 21.00 16.52 -3.07
N ALA A 155 20.64 17.21 -2.00
CA ALA A 155 21.29 16.98 -0.72
C ALA A 155 20.98 15.55 -0.25
N MET A 156 22.03 14.81 0.11
CA MET A 156 21.84 13.49 0.68
C MET A 156 21.36 13.65 2.12
N GLU A 157 20.18 13.16 2.40
CA GLU A 157 19.63 13.14 3.75
C GLU A 157 20.45 12.15 4.58
N ASP A 158 21.26 12.70 5.46
CA ASP A 158 21.92 11.97 6.52
C ASP A 158 20.94 11.83 7.70
N PHE A 159 20.58 10.61 8.05
CA PHE A 159 19.69 10.35 9.17
C PHE A 159 20.34 10.53 10.56
N SER A 160 21.58 10.96 10.65
CA SER A 160 22.30 11.14 11.93
C SER A 160 21.61 12.09 12.90
N TRP A 161 20.96 13.15 12.39
CA TRP A 161 20.17 14.06 13.22
C TRP A 161 18.95 13.35 13.81
N PHE A 162 18.31 12.46 13.04
CA PHE A 162 17.14 11.71 13.50
C PHE A 162 17.54 10.68 14.56
N GLU A 163 18.63 9.97 14.37
CA GLU A 163 19.19 9.06 15.37
C GLU A 163 19.49 9.78 16.69
N ARG A 164 20.17 10.92 16.61
CA ARG A 164 20.46 11.75 17.80
C ARG A 164 19.18 12.21 18.51
N THR A 165 18.17 12.61 17.74
CA THR A 165 16.89 13.06 18.30
C THR A 165 16.14 11.92 18.98
N LEU A 166 16.23 10.70 18.44
CA LEU A 166 15.65 9.51 19.08
C LEU A 166 16.37 9.07 20.36
N ASP A 167 17.66 9.33 20.45
CA ASP A 167 18.49 8.95 21.62
C ASP A 167 18.49 10.02 22.71
N ASP A 168 18.11 11.27 22.39
CA ASP A 168 18.02 12.37 23.34
C ASP A 168 16.65 12.40 24.03
N SER A 169 16.61 12.08 25.30
CA SER A 169 15.41 12.13 26.14
C SER A 169 14.78 13.54 26.26
N GLY A 170 15.54 14.58 25.94
CA GLY A 170 15.09 15.98 25.95
C GLY A 170 14.53 16.46 24.60
N SER A 171 14.59 15.64 23.55
CA SER A 171 14.22 16.04 22.18
C SER A 171 12.71 16.23 21.96
N GLY A 172 11.86 15.63 22.79
CA GLY A 172 10.41 15.57 22.59
C GLY A 172 9.97 14.58 21.51
N LEU A 173 10.90 13.86 20.86
CA LEU A 173 10.58 12.83 19.88
C LEU A 173 10.61 11.44 20.53
N ASN A 174 9.45 10.82 20.62
CA ASN A 174 9.34 9.45 21.11
C ASN A 174 9.75 8.44 20.02
N ARG A 175 10.39 7.33 20.41
CA ARG A 175 10.71 6.23 19.49
C ARG A 175 9.46 5.75 18.78
N PRO A 176 9.46 5.71 17.42
CA PRO A 176 8.28 5.33 16.66
C PRO A 176 7.96 3.83 16.78
N ALA A 177 6.70 3.49 16.50
CA ALA A 177 6.23 2.12 16.34
C ALA A 177 6.73 1.50 15.04
N ALA A 178 6.83 2.31 13.98
CA ALA A 178 7.25 1.89 12.65
C ALA A 178 7.72 3.07 11.81
N VAL A 179 8.37 2.75 10.72
CA VAL A 179 8.63 3.62 9.58
C VAL A 179 7.82 3.08 8.40
N ILE A 180 7.10 3.94 7.69
CA ILE A 180 6.39 3.58 6.45
C ILE A 180 6.97 4.38 5.29
N VAL A 181 7.35 3.69 4.21
CA VAL A 181 8.00 4.27 3.04
C VAL A 181 7.51 3.61 1.76
N GLU A 182 7.38 4.41 0.71
CA GLU A 182 7.26 3.93 -0.67
C GLU A 182 8.65 3.89 -1.30
N THR A 183 9.09 2.77 -1.83
CA THR A 183 10.37 2.71 -2.57
C THR A 183 10.31 3.50 -3.88
N VAL A 184 9.10 3.63 -4.44
CA VAL A 184 8.76 4.51 -5.54
C VAL A 184 7.45 5.21 -5.18
N GLN A 185 7.48 6.51 -4.96
CA GLN A 185 6.27 7.30 -4.71
C GLN A 185 5.50 7.48 -6.02
N GLY A 186 4.35 6.81 -6.17
CA GLY A 186 3.50 6.93 -7.37
C GLY A 186 2.75 8.25 -7.40
N GLU A 187 1.80 8.42 -6.51
CA GLU A 187 0.97 9.64 -6.36
C GLU A 187 1.77 10.91 -6.04
N GLY A 188 2.91 10.76 -5.39
CA GLY A 188 3.78 11.88 -5.01
C GLY A 188 4.59 12.46 -6.16
N GLY A 189 4.56 11.89 -7.36
CA GLY A 189 5.23 12.40 -8.55
C GLY A 189 6.22 11.45 -9.22
N VAL A 190 6.08 10.14 -8.99
CA VAL A 190 7.00 9.10 -9.50
C VAL A 190 8.43 9.32 -9.00
N ASN A 191 8.57 9.60 -7.71
CA ASN A 191 9.88 9.78 -7.08
C ASN A 191 10.46 8.41 -6.71
N VAL A 192 11.60 8.08 -7.30
CA VAL A 192 12.29 6.80 -7.06
C VAL A 192 13.37 7.01 -6.00
N ALA A 193 13.28 6.28 -4.89
CA ALA A 193 14.32 6.32 -3.86
C ALA A 193 15.60 5.63 -4.34
N ARG A 194 16.73 6.20 -4.03
CA ARG A 194 18.03 5.55 -4.29
C ARG A 194 18.21 4.35 -3.37
N PRO A 195 18.81 3.24 -3.86
CA PRO A 195 19.05 2.06 -3.01
C PRO A 195 19.87 2.37 -1.75
N GLU A 196 20.85 3.26 -1.84
CA GLU A 196 21.69 3.66 -0.72
C GLU A 196 20.98 4.53 0.32
N TRP A 197 19.86 5.16 -0.06
CA TRP A 197 19.01 5.89 0.87
C TRP A 197 18.06 4.95 1.63
N LEU A 198 17.59 3.88 0.98
CA LEU A 198 16.71 2.85 1.57
C LEU A 198 17.46 1.95 2.54
#